data_ed12bd8004ad5424346853509d20b401
#
_entry.id   ed12bd8004ad5424346853509d20b401
#
_cell.length_a   1.000
_cell.length_b   1.000
_cell.length_c   1.000
_cell.angle_alpha   90.00
_cell.angle_beta   90.00
_cell.angle_gamma   90.00
#
_symmetry.space_group_name_H-M   'P 1'
#
loop_
_entity.id
_entity.type
_entity.pdbx_description
1 polymer ?
#
loop_
_entity_poly.entity_id
_entity_poly.type
_entity_poly.pdbx_seq_one_letter_code
_entity_poly.pdbx_strand_id
1 'polypeptide(L)'
;MRLNSTVVNVEHDGSPTRSSQVGVTYIHAGEAKRVRGRHVILACYNMAIPYLCPTIPAHQQQALAQLVKLPLVYNNVLLRNWRPFSKLGIGLTYSPQKWHRFTMLDFPVSMDGYSFATTPDDPIMLHMNRSVAGDGKTPEEQSRNGRYELLGKDFTAFEKDIREHLSGMLSETDFDPGRDIAGITVNRWPHGYSWTPNPIFNGEYKEGGAPHEIGRQPYGRIHIANSDAGARAYLDCAIDEAYRAVSEIKT
;
A
#
# COMPACT_ATOMS: atom_id res chain seq x y z
N MET A 1 -15.48 -15.04 7.08
CA MET A 1 -14.03 -14.73 6.89
C MET A 1 -13.22 -15.60 7.83
N ARG A 2 -12.04 -16.11 7.40
CA ARG A 2 -11.10 -16.86 8.24
C ARG A 2 -9.91 -15.95 8.56
N LEU A 3 -9.81 -15.54 9.80
CA LEU A 3 -8.67 -14.77 10.31
C LEU A 3 -7.49 -15.69 10.65
N ASN A 4 -6.30 -15.13 10.80
CA ASN A 4 -5.07 -15.85 11.16
C ASN A 4 -4.79 -17.06 10.25
N SER A 5 -5.08 -16.89 8.94
CA SER A 5 -4.99 -17.95 7.94
C SER A 5 -4.19 -17.44 6.75
N THR A 6 -2.90 -17.81 6.69
CA THR A 6 -1.98 -17.38 5.63
C THR A 6 -2.04 -18.35 4.47
N VAL A 7 -2.51 -17.89 3.30
CA VAL A 7 -2.51 -18.70 2.06
C VAL A 7 -1.07 -18.88 1.59
N VAL A 8 -0.71 -20.11 1.24
CA VAL A 8 0.63 -20.49 0.80
C VAL A 8 0.64 -21.17 -0.57
N ASN A 9 -0.51 -21.69 -1.05
CA ASN A 9 -0.61 -22.30 -2.38
C ASN A 9 -2.05 -22.19 -2.90
N VAL A 10 -2.17 -21.94 -4.22
CA VAL A 10 -3.42 -21.96 -4.97
C VAL A 10 -3.18 -22.72 -6.28
N GLU A 11 -3.91 -23.79 -6.50
CA GLU A 11 -3.76 -24.63 -7.69
C GLU A 11 -5.04 -25.29 -8.13
N HIS A 12 -5.20 -25.57 -9.41
CA HIS A 12 -6.31 -26.37 -9.91
C HIS A 12 -6.18 -27.82 -9.46
N ASP A 13 -7.31 -28.48 -9.20
CA ASP A 13 -7.33 -29.93 -8.99
C ASP A 13 -7.21 -30.63 -10.35
N GLY A 14 -6.00 -30.60 -10.97
CA GLY A 14 -5.71 -31.12 -12.30
C GLY A 14 -5.43 -30.03 -13.36
N SER A 15 -5.72 -30.33 -14.63
CA SER A 15 -5.49 -29.36 -15.72
C SER A 15 -6.38 -28.13 -15.58
N PRO A 16 -5.84 -26.90 -15.71
CA PRO A 16 -6.59 -25.65 -15.60
C PRO A 16 -7.82 -25.57 -16.52
N THR A 17 -7.72 -26.20 -17.71
CA THR A 17 -8.79 -26.18 -18.73
C THR A 17 -9.90 -27.21 -18.45
N ARG A 18 -9.66 -28.19 -17.60
CA ARG A 18 -10.60 -29.30 -17.32
C ARG A 18 -11.02 -29.37 -15.86
N SER A 19 -10.30 -28.73 -14.99
CA SER A 19 -10.60 -28.77 -13.56
C SER A 19 -11.93 -28.12 -13.25
N SER A 20 -12.71 -28.76 -12.38
CA SER A 20 -13.96 -28.20 -11.83
C SER A 20 -13.74 -27.44 -10.52
N GLN A 21 -12.56 -27.57 -9.92
CA GLN A 21 -12.24 -26.99 -8.62
C GLN A 21 -10.81 -26.46 -8.55
N VAL A 22 -10.62 -25.51 -7.64
CA VAL A 22 -9.32 -24.94 -7.25
C VAL A 22 -9.12 -25.19 -5.76
N GLY A 23 -7.96 -25.74 -5.40
CA GLY A 23 -7.53 -25.94 -4.01
C GLY A 23 -6.77 -24.70 -3.51
N VAL A 24 -7.08 -24.28 -2.29
CA VAL A 24 -6.38 -23.24 -1.55
C VAL A 24 -5.79 -23.85 -0.30
N THR A 25 -4.45 -23.89 -0.22
CA THR A 25 -3.74 -24.33 0.98
C THR A 25 -3.34 -23.12 1.81
N TYR A 26 -3.60 -23.17 3.10
CA TYR A 26 -3.28 -22.09 4.04
C TYR A 26 -2.77 -22.66 5.37
N ILE A 27 -1.98 -21.85 6.08
CA ILE A 27 -1.48 -22.17 7.41
C ILE A 27 -2.39 -21.48 8.43
N HIS A 28 -2.88 -22.24 9.40
CA HIS A 28 -3.67 -21.77 10.53
C HIS A 28 -3.21 -22.46 11.81
N ALA A 29 -2.84 -21.69 12.82
CA ALA A 29 -2.30 -22.20 14.10
C ALA A 29 -1.14 -23.22 13.92
N GLY A 30 -0.24 -22.95 12.96
CA GLY A 30 0.91 -23.81 12.66
C GLY A 30 0.60 -25.04 11.79
N GLU A 31 -0.65 -25.31 11.47
CA GLU A 31 -1.08 -26.44 10.66
C GLU A 31 -1.42 -26.04 9.22
N ALA A 32 -1.01 -26.88 8.26
CA ALA A 32 -1.44 -26.74 6.87
C ALA A 32 -2.83 -27.30 6.67
N LYS A 33 -3.75 -26.47 6.16
CA LYS A 33 -5.13 -26.82 5.85
C LYS A 33 -5.44 -26.52 4.40
N ARG A 34 -6.37 -27.27 3.79
CA ARG A 34 -6.80 -27.06 2.41
C ARG A 34 -8.32 -26.94 2.33
N VAL A 35 -8.76 -25.99 1.51
CA VAL A 35 -10.16 -25.85 1.10
C VAL A 35 -10.24 -25.90 -0.43
N ARG A 36 -11.42 -26.25 -0.95
CA ARG A 36 -11.70 -26.28 -2.39
C ARG A 36 -12.86 -25.36 -2.73
N GLY A 37 -12.74 -24.66 -3.85
CA GLY A 37 -13.80 -23.83 -4.41
C GLY A 37 -13.95 -24.07 -5.92
N ARG A 38 -15.10 -23.74 -6.46
CA ARG A 38 -15.31 -23.79 -7.92
C ARG A 38 -14.50 -22.72 -8.65
N HIS A 39 -14.33 -21.57 -8.03
CA HIS A 39 -13.49 -20.46 -8.49
C HIS A 39 -12.76 -19.85 -7.29
N VAL A 40 -11.61 -19.23 -7.57
CA VAL A 40 -10.84 -18.46 -6.59
C VAL A 40 -10.55 -17.09 -7.17
N ILE A 41 -10.75 -16.05 -6.38
CA ILE A 41 -10.34 -14.68 -6.71
C ILE A 41 -9.16 -14.33 -5.83
N LEU A 42 -8.01 -14.07 -6.44
CA LEU A 42 -6.81 -13.58 -5.77
C LEU A 42 -6.89 -12.06 -5.62
N ALA A 43 -7.28 -11.61 -4.45
CA ALA A 43 -7.41 -10.20 -4.10
C ALA A 43 -6.21 -9.72 -3.26
N CYS A 44 -5.04 -10.30 -3.51
CA CYS A 44 -3.81 -10.00 -2.81
C CYS A 44 -2.85 -9.19 -3.71
N TYR A 45 -1.75 -8.76 -3.13
CA TYR A 45 -0.67 -8.08 -3.83
C TYR A 45 -0.17 -8.88 -5.05
N ASN A 46 -0.19 -8.28 -6.23
CA ASN A 46 0.03 -8.99 -7.50
C ASN A 46 1.40 -9.70 -7.58
N MET A 47 2.48 -9.11 -7.05
CA MET A 47 3.79 -9.77 -7.04
C MET A 47 3.85 -11.02 -6.15
N ALA A 48 2.90 -11.22 -5.23
CA ALA A 48 2.81 -12.44 -4.42
C ALA A 48 2.19 -13.61 -5.22
N ILE A 49 1.42 -13.33 -6.25
CA ILE A 49 0.64 -14.32 -6.99
C ILE A 49 1.51 -15.41 -7.63
N PRO A 50 2.65 -15.13 -8.29
CA PRO A 50 3.52 -16.18 -8.83
C PRO A 50 4.03 -17.17 -7.77
N TYR A 51 4.19 -16.72 -6.53
CA TYR A 51 4.60 -17.61 -5.43
C TYR A 51 3.44 -18.43 -4.88
N LEU A 52 2.22 -17.89 -4.90
CA LEU A 52 1.01 -18.58 -4.45
C LEU A 52 0.48 -19.55 -5.50
N CYS A 53 0.62 -19.20 -6.78
CA CYS A 53 0.14 -19.98 -7.92
C CYS A 53 1.25 -20.20 -8.96
N PRO A 54 2.23 -21.09 -8.67
CA PRO A 54 3.41 -21.28 -9.53
C PRO A 54 3.08 -21.90 -10.90
N THR A 55 1.86 -22.39 -11.09
CA THR A 55 1.39 -22.98 -12.34
C THR A 55 0.84 -21.96 -13.36
N ILE A 56 0.71 -20.70 -12.97
CA ILE A 56 0.33 -19.61 -13.89
C ILE A 56 1.34 -19.56 -15.07
N PRO A 57 0.90 -19.30 -16.32
CA PRO A 57 1.78 -19.23 -17.49
C PRO A 57 2.96 -18.27 -17.30
N ALA A 58 4.13 -18.64 -17.82
CA ALA A 58 5.37 -17.89 -17.59
C ALA A 58 5.28 -16.40 -18.01
N HIS A 59 4.61 -16.09 -19.12
CA HIS A 59 4.42 -14.70 -19.55
C HIS A 59 3.58 -13.89 -18.54
N GLN A 60 2.57 -14.51 -17.93
CA GLN A 60 1.75 -13.88 -16.90
C GLN A 60 2.52 -13.71 -15.59
N GLN A 61 3.34 -14.71 -15.20
CA GLN A 61 4.24 -14.58 -14.05
C GLN A 61 5.22 -13.42 -14.22
N GLN A 62 5.83 -13.30 -15.42
CA GLN A 62 6.74 -12.20 -15.74
C GLN A 62 6.05 -10.83 -15.67
N ALA A 63 4.83 -10.73 -16.18
CA ALA A 63 4.03 -9.51 -16.11
C ALA A 63 3.71 -9.12 -14.66
N LEU A 64 3.27 -10.08 -13.85
CA LEU A 64 3.00 -9.86 -12.42
C LEU A 64 4.26 -9.45 -11.64
N ALA A 65 5.42 -9.99 -11.98
CA ALA A 65 6.70 -9.66 -11.37
C ALA A 65 7.20 -8.23 -11.67
N GLN A 66 6.71 -7.60 -12.73
CA GLN A 66 7.01 -6.21 -13.08
C GLN A 66 6.23 -5.19 -12.24
N LEU A 67 5.17 -5.61 -11.53
CA LEU A 67 4.30 -4.72 -10.77
C LEU A 67 4.91 -4.32 -9.42
N VAL A 68 6.16 -3.86 -9.45
CA VAL A 68 6.93 -3.44 -8.27
C VAL A 68 6.37 -2.14 -7.72
N LYS A 69 6.20 -2.07 -6.40
CA LYS A 69 5.71 -0.89 -5.69
C LYS A 69 6.78 -0.28 -4.81
N LEU A 70 6.78 1.05 -4.70
CA LEU A 70 7.65 1.77 -3.78
C LEU A 70 7.25 1.50 -2.32
N PRO A 71 8.20 1.37 -1.40
CA PRO A 71 7.87 1.40 0.02
C PRO A 71 7.51 2.83 0.42
N LEU A 72 6.63 2.93 1.39
CA LEU A 72 6.25 4.21 1.97
C LEU A 72 6.11 4.11 3.49
N VAL A 73 6.24 5.25 4.14
CA VAL A 73 5.95 5.41 5.56
C VAL A 73 4.85 6.45 5.74
N TYR A 74 3.96 6.14 6.65
CA TYR A 74 2.93 7.02 7.17
C TYR A 74 3.12 7.14 8.68
N ASN A 75 3.57 8.29 9.14
CA ASN A 75 3.67 8.56 10.55
C ASN A 75 2.47 9.41 10.97
N ASN A 76 1.84 9.00 12.05
CA ASN A 76 0.81 9.78 12.70
C ASN A 76 1.41 10.41 13.95
N VAL A 77 1.34 11.72 14.04
CA VAL A 77 1.78 12.50 15.19
C VAL A 77 0.55 13.11 15.85
N LEU A 78 0.22 12.65 17.04
CA LEU A 78 -0.89 13.21 17.80
C LEU A 78 -0.42 14.49 18.49
N LEU A 79 -1.00 15.60 18.11
CA LEU A 79 -0.77 16.92 18.70
C LEU A 79 -1.86 17.24 19.73
N ARG A 80 -1.46 17.87 20.85
CA ARG A 80 -2.41 18.34 21.88
C ARG A 80 -3.23 19.52 21.44
N ASN A 81 -2.74 20.30 20.48
CA ASN A 81 -3.39 21.44 19.84
C ASN A 81 -2.67 21.74 18.52
N TRP A 82 -3.28 22.53 17.64
CA TRP A 82 -2.66 22.95 16.39
C TRP A 82 -2.53 24.49 16.25
N ARG A 83 -2.50 25.21 17.38
CA ARG A 83 -2.29 26.68 17.42
C ARG A 83 -1.07 27.13 16.62
N PRO A 84 0.10 26.44 16.67
CA PRO A 84 1.27 26.82 15.89
C PRO A 84 1.01 26.81 14.39
N PHE A 85 0.29 25.82 13.89
CA PHE A 85 -0.11 25.74 12.48
C PHE A 85 -1.10 26.84 12.09
N SER A 86 -2.08 27.09 12.93
CA SER A 86 -3.05 28.16 12.75
C SER A 86 -2.36 29.53 12.73
N LYS A 87 -1.41 29.79 13.62
CA LYS A 87 -0.62 31.04 13.67
C LYS A 87 0.14 31.30 12.38
N LEU A 88 0.69 30.26 11.75
CA LEU A 88 1.40 30.37 10.48
C LEU A 88 0.49 30.30 9.26
N GLY A 89 -0.80 29.98 9.42
CA GLY A 89 -1.74 29.83 8.31
C GLY A 89 -1.45 28.63 7.43
N ILE A 90 -0.86 27.55 7.98
CA ILE A 90 -0.47 26.35 7.24
C ILE A 90 -1.24 25.13 7.71
N GLY A 91 -1.64 24.26 6.78
CA GLY A 91 -2.27 22.96 7.07
C GLY A 91 -1.62 21.80 6.33
N LEU A 92 -0.95 22.11 5.21
CA LEU A 92 -0.19 21.18 4.40
C LEU A 92 1.13 21.82 4.01
N THR A 93 2.23 21.08 4.16
CA THR A 93 3.55 21.50 3.70
C THR A 93 4.25 20.41 2.91
N TYR A 94 5.06 20.82 1.93
CA TYR A 94 5.98 19.96 1.21
C TYR A 94 7.41 20.41 1.47
N SER A 95 8.23 19.50 2.00
CA SER A 95 9.61 19.77 2.45
C SER A 95 10.59 18.86 1.70
N PRO A 96 11.02 19.22 0.46
CA PRO A 96 11.78 18.32 -0.42
C PRO A 96 13.17 17.94 0.12
N GLN A 97 13.75 18.73 1.00
CA GLN A 97 15.07 18.49 1.61
C GLN A 97 15.01 17.75 2.94
N LYS A 98 13.81 17.54 3.50
CA LYS A 98 13.63 16.81 4.76
C LYS A 98 13.38 15.33 4.49
N TRP A 99 13.60 14.49 5.51
CA TRP A 99 13.31 13.07 5.37
C TRP A 99 11.83 12.84 5.11
N HIS A 100 10.92 13.41 5.92
CA HIS A 100 9.49 13.46 5.63
C HIS A 100 9.20 14.56 4.60
N ARG A 101 8.56 14.18 3.50
CA ARG A 101 8.28 15.11 2.38
C ARG A 101 7.00 15.88 2.59
N PHE A 102 5.97 15.23 3.08
CA PHE A 102 4.67 15.84 3.32
C PHE A 102 4.36 15.84 4.81
N THR A 103 3.79 16.96 5.25
CA THR A 103 3.25 17.15 6.59
C THR A 103 1.88 17.77 6.45
N MET A 104 0.84 17.14 6.99
CA MET A 104 -0.56 17.55 6.80
C MET A 104 -1.35 17.37 8.09
N LEU A 105 -2.07 18.42 8.50
CA LEU A 105 -3.11 18.31 9.52
C LEU A 105 -4.27 17.49 8.98
N ASP A 106 -4.78 16.57 9.79
CA ASP A 106 -5.88 15.70 9.40
C ASP A 106 -7.22 16.27 9.89
N PHE A 107 -8.05 16.70 8.94
CA PHE A 107 -9.43 17.14 9.17
C PHE A 107 -10.38 16.15 8.48
N PRO A 108 -10.57 14.95 9.06
CA PRO A 108 -11.43 13.94 8.46
C PRO A 108 -12.91 14.30 8.60
N VAL A 109 -13.78 13.48 8.05
CA VAL A 109 -15.24 13.66 8.15
C VAL A 109 -15.71 13.27 9.55
N SER A 110 -16.49 14.14 10.20
CA SER A 110 -17.22 13.78 11.42
C SER A 110 -18.28 12.72 11.10
N MET A 111 -18.27 11.60 11.85
CA MET A 111 -19.13 10.46 11.61
C MET A 111 -19.44 9.73 12.91
N ASP A 112 -20.68 9.32 13.08
CA ASP A 112 -21.18 8.69 14.31
C ASP A 112 -20.87 9.53 15.56
N GLY A 113 -20.21 8.98 16.54
CA GLY A 113 -19.78 9.69 17.76
C GLY A 113 -18.43 10.41 17.64
N TYR A 114 -17.79 10.39 16.44
CA TYR A 114 -16.52 11.06 16.21
C TYR A 114 -16.74 12.46 15.63
N SER A 115 -16.04 13.45 16.21
CA SER A 115 -15.93 14.81 15.67
C SER A 115 -14.46 15.18 15.54
N PHE A 116 -14.07 15.68 14.37
CA PHE A 116 -12.71 16.17 14.16
C PHE A 116 -12.50 17.55 14.83
N ALA A 117 -11.22 17.93 14.96
CA ALA A 117 -10.82 19.21 15.54
C ALA A 117 -11.46 20.40 14.81
N THR A 118 -12.12 21.29 15.55
CA THR A 118 -12.80 22.49 15.00
C THR A 118 -12.15 23.78 15.41
N THR A 119 -11.37 23.78 16.48
CA THR A 119 -10.65 24.95 16.99
C THR A 119 -9.16 24.63 17.12
N PRO A 120 -8.26 25.63 17.04
CA PRO A 120 -6.82 25.43 17.22
C PRO A 120 -6.41 24.85 18.58
N ASP A 121 -7.31 24.87 19.54
CA ASP A 121 -7.09 24.31 20.89
C ASP A 121 -7.39 22.82 20.98
N ASP A 122 -8.10 22.27 19.99
CA ASP A 122 -8.44 20.86 19.96
C ASP A 122 -7.24 19.99 19.60
N PRO A 123 -7.15 18.76 20.15
CA PRO A 123 -6.19 17.79 19.70
C PRO A 123 -6.41 17.41 18.23
N ILE A 124 -5.34 17.17 17.50
CA ILE A 124 -5.42 16.80 16.09
C ILE A 124 -4.35 15.76 15.73
N MET A 125 -4.63 14.98 14.72
CA MET A 125 -3.64 14.11 14.07
C MET A 125 -2.90 14.90 12.99
N LEU A 126 -1.59 14.77 12.99
CA LEU A 126 -0.72 15.24 11.92
C LEU A 126 -0.16 14.04 11.19
N HIS A 127 -0.33 13.99 9.87
CA HIS A 127 0.31 13.00 9.01
C HIS A 127 1.65 13.51 8.49
N MET A 128 2.68 12.67 8.64
CA MET A 128 4.00 12.91 8.02
C MET A 128 4.37 11.70 7.18
N ASN A 129 4.50 11.89 5.88
CA ASN A 129 4.71 10.76 4.98
C ASN A 129 5.88 10.96 4.00
N ARG A 130 6.35 9.82 3.48
CA ARG A 130 7.33 9.75 2.41
C ARG A 130 7.19 8.42 1.66
N SER A 131 7.28 8.48 0.32
CA SER A 131 7.65 7.31 -0.48
C SER A 131 9.17 7.20 -0.51
N VAL A 132 9.73 6.04 -0.21
CA VAL A 132 11.17 5.83 -0.04
C VAL A 132 11.73 5.15 -1.27
N ALA A 133 12.27 5.94 -2.20
CA ALA A 133 13.08 5.44 -3.29
C ALA A 133 14.56 5.46 -2.85
N GLY A 134 15.18 4.29 -2.78
CA GLY A 134 16.61 4.18 -2.54
C GLY A 134 17.41 4.41 -3.83
N ASP A 135 18.73 4.34 -3.74
CA ASP A 135 19.61 4.41 -4.89
C ASP A 135 19.36 3.24 -5.85
N GLY A 136 19.43 3.49 -7.16
CA GLY A 136 19.25 2.47 -8.18
C GLY A 136 19.04 3.06 -9.56
N LYS A 137 19.32 2.26 -10.60
CA LYS A 137 19.14 2.66 -11.99
C LYS A 137 17.74 2.36 -12.52
N THR A 138 17.06 1.40 -11.90
CA THR A 138 15.70 0.99 -12.30
C THR A 138 14.72 1.22 -11.15
N PRO A 139 13.41 1.36 -11.43
CA PRO A 139 12.38 1.45 -10.40
C PRO A 139 12.40 0.27 -9.42
N GLU A 140 12.74 -0.93 -9.90
CA GLU A 140 12.84 -2.15 -9.11
C GLU A 140 14.00 -2.08 -8.10
N GLU A 141 15.17 -1.62 -8.56
CA GLU A 141 16.34 -1.42 -7.70
C GLU A 141 16.05 -0.34 -6.64
N GLN A 142 15.50 0.80 -7.07
CA GLN A 142 15.13 1.90 -6.18
C GLN A 142 14.11 1.46 -5.12
N SER A 143 13.10 0.68 -5.52
CA SER A 143 12.09 0.13 -4.61
C SER A 143 12.68 -0.86 -3.63
N ARG A 144 13.60 -1.73 -4.07
CA ARG A 144 14.27 -2.70 -3.20
C ARG A 144 15.16 -2.00 -2.18
N ASN A 145 15.99 -1.08 -2.63
CA ASN A 145 16.92 -0.36 -1.76
C ASN A 145 16.17 0.56 -0.79
N GLY A 146 15.09 1.21 -1.25
CA GLY A 146 14.20 1.97 -0.39
C GLY A 146 13.52 1.11 0.70
N ARG A 147 13.18 -0.16 0.41
CA ARG A 147 12.69 -1.09 1.45
C ARG A 147 13.74 -1.38 2.52
N TYR A 148 15.00 -1.60 2.11
CA TYR A 148 16.09 -1.80 3.06
C TYR A 148 16.33 -0.55 3.92
N GLU A 149 16.33 0.65 3.31
CA GLU A 149 16.42 1.92 4.06
C GLU A 149 15.28 2.05 5.09
N LEU A 150 14.03 1.83 4.64
CA LEU A 150 12.87 1.97 5.50
C LEU A 150 12.84 0.95 6.65
N LEU A 151 13.22 -0.31 6.38
CA LEU A 151 13.24 -1.36 7.39
C LEU A 151 14.42 -1.22 8.37
N GLY A 152 15.54 -0.68 7.90
CA GLY A 152 16.72 -0.45 8.73
C GLY A 152 16.61 0.73 9.69
N LYS A 153 15.63 1.62 9.49
CA LYS A 153 15.40 2.79 10.36
C LYS A 153 14.54 2.39 11.57
N ASP A 154 15.05 2.57 12.77
CA ASP A 154 14.34 2.27 14.02
C ASP A 154 13.35 3.39 14.43
N PHE A 155 12.54 3.11 15.45
CA PHE A 155 11.55 4.08 15.94
C PHE A 155 12.21 5.36 16.47
N THR A 156 13.33 5.24 17.18
CA THR A 156 14.04 6.37 17.77
C THR A 156 14.53 7.35 16.69
N ALA A 157 15.01 6.82 15.57
CA ALA A 157 15.42 7.64 14.43
C ALA A 157 14.23 8.35 13.78
N PHE A 158 13.07 7.71 13.66
CA PHE A 158 11.84 8.38 13.18
C PHE A 158 11.38 9.46 14.15
N GLU A 159 11.33 9.18 15.43
CA GLU A 159 10.91 10.13 16.45
C GLU A 159 11.81 11.37 16.44
N LYS A 160 13.13 11.18 16.38
CA LYS A 160 14.08 12.28 16.28
C LYS A 160 13.84 13.15 15.06
N ASP A 161 13.74 12.54 13.88
CA ASP A 161 13.46 13.27 12.63
C ASP A 161 12.15 14.06 12.68
N ILE A 162 11.09 13.47 13.25
CA ILE A 162 9.78 14.12 13.40
C ILE A 162 9.89 15.35 14.29
N ARG A 163 10.51 15.19 15.48
CA ARG A 163 10.67 16.29 16.43
C ARG A 163 11.53 17.43 15.87
N GLU A 164 12.65 17.11 15.23
CA GLU A 164 13.54 18.10 14.60
C GLU A 164 12.86 18.80 13.41
N HIS A 165 12.09 18.06 12.60
CA HIS A 165 11.37 18.64 11.47
C HIS A 165 10.30 19.63 11.93
N LEU A 166 9.47 19.22 12.90
CA LEU A 166 8.40 20.08 13.43
C LEU A 166 8.96 21.28 14.19
N SER A 167 10.03 21.11 14.99
CA SER A 167 10.69 22.24 15.67
C SER A 167 11.23 23.28 14.68
N GLY A 168 11.83 22.81 13.59
CA GLY A 168 12.33 23.72 12.54
C GLY A 168 11.21 24.41 11.75
N MET A 169 10.16 23.66 11.39
CA MET A 169 9.03 24.17 10.62
C MET A 169 8.20 25.20 11.41
N LEU A 170 8.07 25.00 12.72
CA LEU A 170 7.24 25.82 13.61
C LEU A 170 8.06 26.77 14.50
N SER A 171 9.33 27.02 14.13
CA SER A 171 10.29 27.81 14.95
C SER A 171 9.85 29.25 15.26
N GLU A 172 8.98 29.84 14.43
CA GLU A 172 8.45 31.19 14.64
C GLU A 172 7.19 31.19 15.55
N THR A 173 6.92 30.07 16.19
CA THR A 173 5.78 29.91 17.11
C THR A 173 6.27 29.50 18.49
N ASP A 174 5.35 29.23 19.41
CA ASP A 174 5.62 28.69 20.74
C ASP A 174 5.62 27.15 20.79
N PHE A 175 5.72 26.48 19.65
CA PHE A 175 5.73 25.01 19.57
C PHE A 175 6.90 24.41 20.34
N ASP A 176 6.58 23.48 21.23
CA ASP A 176 7.55 22.63 21.94
C ASP A 176 7.24 21.15 21.70
N PRO A 177 8.14 20.40 21.03
CA PRO A 177 7.87 19.00 20.71
C PRO A 177 7.74 18.09 21.94
N GLY A 178 8.32 18.48 23.09
CA GLY A 178 8.17 17.75 24.35
C GLY A 178 6.79 17.94 24.99
N ARG A 179 6.26 19.14 24.90
CA ARG A 179 4.95 19.53 25.44
C ARG A 179 3.82 19.17 24.51
N ASP A 180 3.94 19.49 23.20
CA ASP A 180 2.83 19.54 22.29
C ASP A 180 2.58 18.21 21.53
N ILE A 181 3.57 17.33 21.44
CA ILE A 181 3.41 15.98 20.89
C ILE A 181 2.95 15.02 21.98
N ALA A 182 1.74 14.47 21.85
CA ALA A 182 1.16 13.51 22.77
C ALA A 182 1.52 12.06 22.42
N GLY A 183 1.78 11.75 21.15
CA GLY A 183 2.11 10.41 20.70
C GLY A 183 2.57 10.37 19.25
N ILE A 184 3.30 9.31 18.89
CA ILE A 184 3.79 9.07 17.53
C ILE A 184 3.55 7.60 17.20
N THR A 185 3.03 7.33 16.00
CA THR A 185 3.04 5.99 15.40
C THR A 185 3.79 5.99 14.07
N VAL A 186 4.51 4.91 13.81
CA VAL A 186 5.27 4.73 12.57
C VAL A 186 4.71 3.54 11.81
N ASN A 187 4.02 3.80 10.70
CA ASN A 187 3.42 2.78 9.87
C ASN A 187 4.27 2.60 8.61
N ARG A 188 5.01 1.52 8.54
CA ARG A 188 5.90 1.18 7.42
C ARG A 188 5.17 0.24 6.46
N TRP A 189 5.03 0.66 5.21
CA TRP A 189 4.42 -0.11 4.13
C TRP A 189 5.52 -0.49 3.13
N PRO A 190 5.96 -1.75 3.09
CA PRO A 190 7.03 -2.16 2.18
C PRO A 190 6.62 -2.13 0.70
N HIS A 191 5.33 -2.12 0.42
CA HIS A 191 4.74 -2.13 -0.91
C HIS A 191 3.47 -1.27 -0.94
N GLY A 192 3.59 -0.01 -1.18
CA GLY A 192 2.47 0.91 -1.27
C GLY A 192 2.55 1.79 -2.52
N TYR A 193 1.52 2.23 -3.05
CA TYR A 193 0.12 1.87 -3.04
C TYR A 193 -0.20 0.76 -4.05
N SER A 194 -0.76 1.08 -5.22
CA SER A 194 -0.82 0.19 -6.39
C SER A 194 0.31 0.53 -7.35
N TRP A 195 0.70 -0.45 -8.17
CA TRP A 195 1.58 -0.18 -9.28
C TRP A 195 0.89 0.75 -10.29
N THR A 196 1.65 1.68 -10.87
CA THR A 196 1.18 2.60 -11.91
C THR A 196 2.28 2.73 -12.95
N PRO A 197 1.97 2.76 -14.25
CA PRO A 197 2.95 3.00 -15.29
C PRO A 197 3.72 4.30 -15.03
N ASN A 198 5.04 4.22 -15.15
CA ASN A 198 5.90 5.40 -15.09
C ASN A 198 6.35 5.76 -16.52
N PRO A 199 5.87 6.87 -17.10
CA PRO A 199 6.14 7.20 -18.51
C PRO A 199 7.62 7.43 -18.81
N ILE A 200 8.45 7.71 -17.80
CA ILE A 200 9.90 7.87 -17.96
C ILE A 200 10.59 6.53 -18.19
N PHE A 201 10.13 5.45 -17.52
CA PHE A 201 10.79 4.15 -17.54
C PHE A 201 10.05 3.10 -18.37
N ASN A 202 8.73 3.17 -18.47
CA ASN A 202 7.92 2.11 -19.08
C ASN A 202 7.60 2.37 -20.56
N GLY A 203 7.64 3.63 -21.03
CA GLY A 203 7.15 3.98 -22.38
C GLY A 203 5.63 3.80 -22.52
N GLU A 204 5.17 3.74 -23.77
CA GLU A 204 3.76 3.51 -24.09
C GLU A 204 3.48 2.02 -24.29
N TYR A 205 2.41 1.53 -23.69
CA TYR A 205 1.91 0.17 -23.91
C TYR A 205 0.81 0.18 -24.97
N LYS A 206 0.80 -0.85 -25.83
CA LYS A 206 -0.37 -1.12 -26.67
C LYS A 206 -1.51 -1.62 -25.78
N GLU A 207 -2.75 -1.45 -26.22
CA GLU A 207 -3.93 -1.99 -25.54
C GLU A 207 -3.77 -3.50 -25.27
N GLY A 208 -4.04 -3.92 -24.04
CA GLY A 208 -3.85 -5.29 -23.58
C GLY A 208 -2.40 -5.71 -23.35
N GLY A 209 -1.41 -4.83 -23.59
CA GLY A 209 0.01 -5.14 -23.50
C GLY A 209 0.69 -4.65 -22.22
N ALA A 210 0.01 -3.90 -21.38
CA ALA A 210 0.58 -3.44 -20.12
C ALA A 210 0.72 -4.59 -19.10
N PRO A 211 1.75 -4.59 -18.26
CA PRO A 211 1.99 -5.68 -17.31
C PRO A 211 0.79 -6.00 -16.41
N HIS A 212 0.04 -5.00 -15.97
CA HIS A 212 -1.16 -5.22 -15.15
C HIS A 212 -2.30 -5.86 -15.96
N GLU A 213 -2.44 -5.56 -17.26
CA GLU A 213 -3.44 -6.15 -18.15
C GLU A 213 -3.14 -7.61 -18.47
N ILE A 214 -1.87 -7.92 -18.73
CA ILE A 214 -1.40 -9.30 -18.91
C ILE A 214 -1.53 -10.07 -17.60
N GLY A 215 -1.09 -9.46 -16.50
CA GLY A 215 -1.06 -10.09 -15.17
C GLY A 215 -2.44 -10.44 -14.64
N ARG A 216 -3.46 -9.63 -14.92
CA ARG A 216 -4.84 -9.84 -14.42
C ARG A 216 -5.68 -10.82 -15.21
N GLN A 217 -5.15 -11.40 -16.32
CA GLN A 217 -5.92 -12.34 -17.12
C GLN A 217 -6.34 -13.57 -16.30
N PRO A 218 -7.55 -14.10 -16.50
CA PRO A 218 -7.99 -15.29 -15.80
C PRO A 218 -7.12 -16.51 -16.20
N TYR A 219 -6.82 -17.35 -15.22
CA TYR A 219 -6.14 -18.61 -15.42
C TYR A 219 -7.07 -19.76 -15.04
N GLY A 220 -7.80 -20.28 -16.01
CA GLY A 220 -8.85 -21.27 -15.77
C GLY A 220 -9.90 -20.75 -14.78
N ARG A 221 -9.93 -21.30 -13.57
CA ARG A 221 -10.86 -20.89 -12.50
C ARG A 221 -10.26 -19.98 -11.44
N ILE A 222 -9.06 -19.43 -11.72
CA ILE A 222 -8.37 -18.49 -10.86
C ILE A 222 -8.46 -17.11 -11.53
N HIS A 223 -8.98 -16.13 -10.78
CA HIS A 223 -9.17 -14.74 -11.18
C HIS A 223 -8.35 -13.83 -10.29
N ILE A 224 -7.99 -12.65 -10.77
CA ILE A 224 -7.19 -11.66 -10.02
C ILE A 224 -7.96 -10.36 -9.97
N ALA A 225 -8.17 -9.80 -8.77
CA ALA A 225 -8.91 -8.56 -8.58
C ALA A 225 -8.36 -7.76 -7.40
N ASN A 226 -7.78 -6.62 -7.70
CA ASN A 226 -7.29 -5.65 -6.72
C ASN A 226 -6.92 -4.34 -7.46
N SER A 227 -6.49 -3.32 -6.73
CA SER A 227 -6.07 -2.04 -7.33
C SER A 227 -4.82 -2.15 -8.22
N ASP A 228 -3.91 -3.13 -7.98
CA ASP A 228 -2.76 -3.37 -8.87
C ASP A 228 -3.21 -3.86 -10.25
N ALA A 229 -4.29 -4.65 -10.31
CA ALA A 229 -4.86 -5.16 -11.55
C ALA A 229 -5.43 -4.04 -12.44
N GLY A 230 -5.86 -2.95 -11.84
CA GLY A 230 -6.34 -1.75 -12.54
C GLY A 230 -5.28 -0.65 -12.65
N ALA A 231 -4.06 -0.86 -12.15
CA ALA A 231 -2.95 0.11 -12.15
C ALA A 231 -3.31 1.48 -11.55
N ARG A 232 -4.20 1.52 -10.55
CA ARG A 232 -4.67 2.75 -9.93
C ARG A 232 -4.98 2.54 -8.44
N ALA A 233 -4.40 3.38 -7.56
CA ALA A 233 -4.43 3.23 -6.11
C ALA A 233 -5.70 3.77 -5.45
N TYR A 234 -6.88 3.45 -5.98
CA TYR A 234 -8.15 3.95 -5.48
C TYR A 234 -9.18 2.83 -5.30
N LEU A 235 -10.11 3.06 -4.37
CA LEU A 235 -11.16 2.10 -4.02
C LEU A 235 -12.08 1.77 -5.20
N ASP A 236 -12.48 2.78 -5.98
CA ASP A 236 -13.29 2.61 -7.18
C ASP A 236 -12.62 1.66 -8.18
N CYS A 237 -11.32 1.81 -8.42
CA CYS A 237 -10.56 0.90 -9.27
C CYS A 237 -10.59 -0.55 -8.74
N ALA A 238 -10.42 -0.74 -7.44
CA ALA A 238 -10.50 -2.08 -6.85
C ALA A 238 -11.89 -2.70 -6.97
N ILE A 239 -12.96 -1.88 -6.90
CA ILE A 239 -14.35 -2.31 -7.13
C ILE A 239 -14.56 -2.71 -8.59
N ASP A 240 -14.09 -1.89 -9.55
CA ASP A 240 -14.18 -2.18 -10.98
C ASP A 240 -13.49 -3.51 -11.33
N GLU A 241 -12.30 -3.73 -10.77
CA GLU A 241 -11.56 -4.98 -10.96
C GLU A 241 -12.26 -6.19 -10.31
N ALA A 242 -12.90 -6.01 -9.17
CA ALA A 242 -13.72 -7.06 -8.54
C ALA A 242 -14.93 -7.39 -9.42
N TYR A 243 -15.61 -6.38 -9.99
CA TYR A 243 -16.72 -6.56 -10.91
C TYR A 243 -16.29 -7.31 -12.18
N ARG A 244 -15.13 -6.94 -12.77
CA ARG A 244 -14.55 -7.65 -13.92
C ARG A 244 -14.33 -9.13 -13.59
N ALA A 245 -13.64 -9.43 -12.48
CA ALA A 245 -13.32 -10.81 -12.09
C ALA A 245 -14.58 -11.67 -11.84
N VAL A 246 -15.63 -11.07 -11.26
CA VAL A 246 -16.93 -11.77 -11.09
C VAL A 246 -17.62 -12.00 -12.42
N SER A 247 -17.50 -11.05 -13.36
CA SER A 247 -18.06 -11.19 -14.71
C SER A 247 -17.40 -12.30 -15.52
N GLU A 248 -16.10 -12.51 -15.36
CA GLU A 248 -15.35 -13.63 -15.94
C GLU A 248 -15.85 -15.01 -15.45
N ILE A 249 -16.41 -15.09 -14.24
CA ILE A 249 -16.95 -16.34 -13.68
C ILE A 249 -18.28 -16.73 -14.33
N LYS A 250 -19.03 -15.77 -14.85
CA LYS A 250 -20.36 -15.99 -15.42
C LYS A 250 -20.35 -16.41 -16.90
N THR A 251 -19.19 -16.30 -17.54
CA THR A 251 -19.00 -16.75 -18.93
C THR A 251 -18.39 -18.12 -18.98
#